data_b8fbf9856523ff41f9d08bd423739dd2
#
_entry.id   b8fbf9856523ff41f9d08bd423739dd2
#
_cell.length_a   1.000
_cell.length_b   1.000
_cell.length_c   1.000
_cell.angle_alpha   90.00
_cell.angle_beta   90.00
_cell.angle_gamma   90.00
#
_symmetry.space_group_name_H-M   'P 1'
#
loop_
_entity.id
_entity.type
_entity.pdbx_description
1 polymer ?
#
loop_
_entity_poly.entity_id
_entity_poly.type
_entity_poly.pdbx_seq_one_letter_code
_entity_poly.pdbx_strand_id
1 'polypeptide(L)'
;MVSAILALGIAFAPVALAGSGFRSKVLRMVNATRNNHDLHMLRIDRSLSRDALRHTRRMIADNAIYDPTNLTRILQDEPWDQVGASAVGCADTLYALHHAFMHEPVHRDILLNPKLRRIGIGVLEVDSQNTCGRNWLWATELFYG
;
A
#
# COMPACT_ATOMS: atom_id res chain seq x y z
N MET A 1 26.23 -4.85 51.99
CA MET A 1 24.97 -4.63 51.24
C MET A 1 25.32 -4.34 49.81
N VAL A 2 25.03 -5.31 48.91
CA VAL A 2 25.33 -5.18 47.49
C VAL A 2 23.99 -5.00 46.76
N SER A 3 23.77 -3.81 46.21
CA SER A 3 22.56 -3.51 45.43
C SER A 3 22.73 -4.04 43.98
N ALA A 4 21.92 -5.00 43.62
CA ALA A 4 21.81 -5.47 42.23
C ALA A 4 20.92 -4.54 41.44
N ILE A 5 21.44 -3.91 40.39
CA ILE A 5 20.67 -3.13 39.41
C ILE A 5 20.19 -4.09 38.34
N LEU A 6 18.89 -4.32 38.31
CA LEU A 6 18.23 -5.07 37.21
C LEU A 6 18.10 -4.13 36.01
N ALA A 7 18.87 -4.36 34.96
CA ALA A 7 18.68 -3.67 33.69
C ALA A 7 17.53 -4.35 32.92
N LEU A 8 16.42 -3.65 32.79
CA LEU A 8 15.31 -4.07 31.92
C LEU A 8 15.67 -3.75 30.48
N GLY A 9 16.11 -4.76 29.73
CA GLY A 9 16.33 -4.66 28.30
C GLY A 9 15.02 -4.62 27.55
N ILE A 10 14.67 -3.47 26.96
CA ILE A 10 13.54 -3.34 26.04
C ILE A 10 13.99 -3.93 24.70
N ALA A 11 13.50 -5.11 24.37
CA ALA A 11 13.70 -5.72 23.06
C ALA A 11 12.81 -4.98 22.03
N PHE A 12 13.42 -4.15 21.20
CA PHE A 12 12.76 -3.62 20.01
C PHE A 12 12.68 -4.74 18.97
N ALA A 13 11.49 -5.30 18.76
CA ALA A 13 11.25 -6.21 17.66
C ALA A 13 11.33 -5.43 16.33
N PRO A 14 12.02 -5.94 15.30
CA PRO A 14 12.14 -5.25 14.02
C PRO A 14 10.84 -5.38 13.22
N VAL A 15 9.97 -4.38 13.31
CA VAL A 15 8.72 -4.26 12.51
C VAL A 15 9.00 -3.92 11.03
N ALA A 16 10.24 -3.70 10.64
CA ALA A 16 10.59 -3.11 9.34
C ALA A 16 10.63 -4.06 8.14
N LEU A 17 10.60 -5.39 8.31
CA LEU A 17 10.79 -6.34 7.19
C LEU A 17 9.48 -6.79 6.50
N ALA A 18 8.35 -6.77 7.18
CA ALA A 18 7.08 -7.23 6.60
C ALA A 18 6.60 -6.36 5.43
N GLY A 19 6.76 -5.04 5.53
CA GLY A 19 6.29 -4.09 4.51
C GLY A 19 7.03 -4.14 3.17
N SER A 20 8.31 -4.53 3.15
CA SER A 20 9.08 -4.61 1.89
C SER A 20 8.71 -5.83 1.05
N GLY A 21 8.40 -6.95 1.68
CA GLY A 21 7.98 -8.19 1.02
C GLY A 21 6.63 -8.03 0.31
N PHE A 22 5.65 -7.42 0.97
CA PHE A 22 4.35 -7.13 0.38
C PHE A 22 4.46 -6.16 -0.79
N ARG A 23 5.23 -5.08 -0.63
CA ARG A 23 5.45 -4.09 -1.69
C ARG A 23 6.00 -4.70 -2.97
N SER A 24 7.02 -5.55 -2.84
CA SER A 24 7.61 -6.23 -4.00
C SER A 24 6.64 -7.19 -4.68
N LYS A 25 5.80 -7.88 -3.91
CA LYS A 25 4.78 -8.78 -4.46
C LYS A 25 3.69 -8.01 -5.20
N VAL A 26 3.15 -6.94 -4.62
CA VAL A 26 2.15 -6.07 -5.27
C VAL A 26 2.71 -5.49 -6.56
N LEU A 27 3.92 -4.91 -6.54
CA LEU A 27 4.55 -4.36 -7.75
C LEU A 27 4.67 -5.40 -8.87
N ARG A 28 5.06 -6.63 -8.55
CA ARG A 28 5.13 -7.71 -9.55
C ARG A 28 3.76 -8.04 -10.13
N MET A 29 2.72 -8.13 -9.30
CA MET A 29 1.36 -8.45 -9.74
C MET A 29 0.80 -7.35 -10.65
N VAL A 30 0.91 -6.10 -10.24
CA VAL A 30 0.49 -4.94 -11.05
C VAL A 30 1.24 -4.92 -12.38
N ASN A 31 2.56 -5.10 -12.35
CA ASN A 31 3.36 -5.08 -13.58
C ASN A 31 3.12 -6.29 -14.49
N ALA A 32 2.85 -7.47 -13.95
CA ALA A 32 2.42 -8.62 -14.74
C ALA A 32 1.10 -8.33 -15.46
N THR A 33 0.12 -7.77 -14.76
CA THR A 33 -1.16 -7.37 -15.36
C THR A 33 -0.94 -6.31 -16.45
N ARG A 34 -0.16 -5.27 -16.18
CA ARG A 34 0.13 -4.21 -17.16
C ARG A 34 0.85 -4.74 -18.40
N ASN A 35 1.84 -5.61 -18.20
CA ASN A 35 2.55 -6.25 -19.31
C ASN A 35 1.63 -7.10 -20.19
N ASN A 36 0.66 -7.79 -19.61
CA ASN A 36 -0.36 -8.57 -20.34
C ASN A 36 -1.34 -7.68 -21.15
N HIS A 37 -1.29 -6.36 -20.92
CA HIS A 37 -2.08 -5.35 -21.67
C HIS A 37 -1.18 -4.40 -22.47
N ASP A 38 0.05 -4.80 -22.77
CA ASP A 38 1.03 -4.03 -23.54
C ASP A 38 1.31 -2.62 -22.97
N LEU A 39 1.21 -2.46 -21.64
CA LEU A 39 1.44 -1.21 -20.93
C LEU A 39 2.83 -1.16 -20.30
N HIS A 40 3.38 0.05 -20.20
CA HIS A 40 4.63 0.26 -19.48
C HIS A 40 4.54 -0.23 -18.03
N MET A 41 5.57 -0.93 -17.58
CA MET A 41 5.72 -1.30 -16.18
C MET A 41 5.91 -0.06 -15.30
N LEU A 42 5.26 -0.06 -14.15
CA LEU A 42 5.43 0.97 -13.12
C LEU A 42 6.74 0.75 -12.36
N ARG A 43 7.34 1.84 -11.92
CA ARG A 43 8.48 1.82 -11.01
C ARG A 43 8.04 2.26 -9.62
N ILE A 44 8.60 1.59 -8.61
CA ILE A 44 8.31 1.95 -7.22
C ILE A 44 8.83 3.36 -6.91
N ASP A 45 7.99 4.14 -6.26
CA ASP A 45 8.37 5.37 -5.60
C ASP A 45 8.40 5.17 -4.09
N ARG A 46 9.56 5.43 -3.47
CA ARG A 46 9.74 5.19 -2.04
C ARG A 46 9.09 6.28 -1.17
N SER A 47 9.08 7.51 -1.65
CA SER A 47 8.41 8.62 -0.96
C SER A 47 6.91 8.37 -0.94
N LEU A 48 6.35 8.13 -2.11
CA LEU A 48 4.93 7.82 -2.27
C LEU A 48 4.52 6.54 -1.50
N SER A 49 5.41 5.55 -1.39
CA SER A 49 5.15 4.35 -0.58
C SER A 49 5.07 4.65 0.92
N ARG A 50 5.80 5.65 1.43
CA ARG A 50 5.66 6.10 2.82
C ARG A 50 4.30 6.77 3.04
N ASP A 51 3.82 7.55 2.07
CA ASP A 51 2.51 8.18 2.12
C ASP A 51 1.38 7.16 2.02
N ALA A 52 1.49 6.19 1.11
CA ALA A 52 0.59 5.06 1.01
C ALA A 52 0.50 4.29 2.34
N LEU A 53 1.64 3.96 2.95
CA LEU A 53 1.67 3.26 4.23
C LEU A 53 1.06 4.10 5.37
N ARG A 54 1.27 5.41 5.36
CA ARG A 54 0.65 6.33 6.32
C ARG A 54 -0.87 6.34 6.18
N HIS A 55 -1.36 6.35 4.94
CA HIS A 55 -2.80 6.28 4.68
C HIS A 55 -3.39 4.93 5.12
N THR A 56 -2.73 3.82 4.80
CA THR A 56 -3.15 2.48 5.26
C THR A 56 -3.27 2.42 6.80
N ARG A 57 -2.31 2.99 7.53
CA ARG A 57 -2.38 3.07 9.00
C ARG A 57 -3.59 3.87 9.50
N ARG A 58 -3.96 4.96 8.81
CA ARG A 58 -5.15 5.74 9.15
C ARG A 58 -6.42 4.93 8.95
N MET A 59 -6.57 4.28 7.79
CA MET A 59 -7.72 3.41 7.53
C MET A 59 -7.88 2.31 8.60
N ILE A 60 -6.77 1.69 9.03
CA ILE A 60 -6.78 0.70 10.11
C ILE A 60 -7.21 1.33 11.44
N ALA A 61 -6.67 2.49 11.80
CA ALA A 61 -7.02 3.20 13.03
C ALA A 61 -8.50 3.62 13.06
N ASP A 62 -9.03 4.04 11.92
CA ASP A 62 -10.42 4.45 11.74
C ASP A 62 -11.37 3.25 11.53
N ASN A 63 -10.80 2.05 11.37
CA ASN A 63 -11.52 0.82 11.01
C ASN A 63 -12.44 0.99 9.79
N ALA A 64 -11.97 1.70 8.76
CA ALA A 64 -12.73 2.04 7.56
C ALA A 64 -11.84 2.11 6.31
N ILE A 65 -12.37 1.69 5.16
CA ILE A 65 -11.72 1.81 3.85
C ILE A 65 -12.22 3.10 3.19
N TYR A 66 -11.29 3.96 2.80
CA TYR A 66 -11.58 5.20 2.08
C TYR A 66 -10.35 5.70 1.31
N ASP A 67 -10.58 6.40 0.20
CA ASP A 67 -9.52 7.03 -0.57
C ASP A 67 -8.90 8.24 0.18
N PRO A 68 -7.62 8.56 -0.05
CA PRO A 68 -7.02 9.75 0.53
C PRO A 68 -7.70 11.02 -0.02
N THR A 69 -8.30 11.80 0.86
CA THR A 69 -8.99 13.06 0.53
C THR A 69 -8.04 14.16 0.07
N ASN A 70 -6.75 13.98 0.27
CA ASN A 70 -5.71 14.98 -0.01
C ASN A 70 -4.68 14.48 -1.05
N LEU A 71 -5.11 13.67 -2.01
CA LEU A 71 -4.21 13.08 -3.02
C LEU A 71 -3.37 14.13 -3.74
N THR A 72 -3.95 15.24 -4.17
CA THR A 72 -3.24 16.36 -4.81
C THR A 72 -2.10 16.89 -3.92
N ARG A 73 -2.32 16.98 -2.61
CA ARG A 73 -1.29 17.40 -1.67
C ARG A 73 -0.20 16.36 -1.48
N ILE A 74 -0.56 15.07 -1.51
CA ILE A 74 0.41 13.97 -1.45
C ILE A 74 1.33 14.02 -2.67
N LEU A 75 0.78 14.32 -3.84
CA LEU A 75 1.51 14.34 -5.11
C LEU A 75 2.20 15.66 -5.42
N GLN A 76 1.99 16.73 -4.62
CA GLN A 76 2.50 18.08 -4.93
C GLN A 76 4.02 18.16 -5.13
N ASP A 77 4.77 17.29 -4.44
CA ASP A 77 6.23 17.24 -4.49
C ASP A 77 6.76 16.16 -5.46
N GLU A 78 5.86 15.47 -6.14
CA GLU A 78 6.20 14.43 -7.11
C GLU A 78 6.19 14.99 -8.54
N PRO A 79 7.03 14.49 -9.45
CA PRO A 79 7.09 14.97 -10.83
C PRO A 79 5.94 14.41 -11.68
N TRP A 80 4.71 14.70 -11.30
CA TRP A 80 3.52 14.30 -12.03
C TRP A 80 2.95 15.47 -12.84
N ASP A 81 2.45 15.20 -14.04
CA ASP A 81 1.89 16.22 -14.92
C ASP A 81 0.57 15.83 -15.59
N GLN A 82 0.25 14.56 -15.63
CA GLN A 82 -0.92 14.06 -16.37
C GLN A 82 -1.96 13.35 -15.53
N VAL A 83 -1.54 12.52 -14.59
CA VAL A 83 -2.47 11.69 -13.81
C VAL A 83 -1.94 11.42 -12.42
N GLY A 84 -2.84 11.53 -11.45
CA GLY A 84 -2.67 11.02 -10.10
C GLY A 84 -3.88 10.19 -9.73
N ALA A 85 -3.67 9.05 -9.07
CA ALA A 85 -4.74 8.14 -8.69
C ALA A 85 -4.43 7.38 -7.42
N SER A 86 -5.46 6.79 -6.80
CA SER A 86 -5.35 5.88 -5.67
C SER A 86 -6.24 4.66 -5.85
N ALA A 87 -5.80 3.52 -5.31
CA ALA A 87 -6.63 2.35 -5.10
C ALA A 87 -6.44 1.87 -3.67
N VAL A 88 -7.52 1.67 -2.96
CA VAL A 88 -7.53 1.25 -1.56
C VAL A 88 -8.44 0.06 -1.37
N GLY A 89 -8.08 -0.82 -0.44
CA GLY A 89 -8.89 -2.00 -0.17
C GLY A 89 -8.29 -2.91 0.87
N CYS A 90 -8.99 -4.00 1.13
CA CYS A 90 -8.53 -5.06 1.99
C CYS A 90 -8.96 -6.43 1.45
N ALA A 91 -8.17 -7.46 1.75
CA ALA A 91 -8.46 -8.84 1.41
C ALA A 91 -7.64 -9.80 2.29
N ASP A 92 -7.98 -11.06 2.27
CA ASP A 92 -7.24 -12.11 2.99
C ASP A 92 -5.87 -12.41 2.35
N THR A 93 -5.72 -12.14 1.07
CA THR A 93 -4.46 -12.33 0.33
C THR A 93 -4.21 -11.19 -0.65
N LEU A 94 -2.94 -10.98 -1.04
CA LEU A 94 -2.59 -10.02 -2.09
C LEU A 94 -3.21 -10.40 -3.44
N TYR A 95 -3.35 -11.68 -3.72
CA TYR A 95 -4.00 -12.15 -4.95
C TYR A 95 -5.47 -11.75 -4.97
N ALA A 96 -6.22 -12.01 -3.89
CA ALA A 96 -7.62 -11.63 -3.79
C ALA A 96 -7.81 -10.12 -3.87
N LEU A 97 -6.91 -9.34 -3.24
CA LEU A 97 -6.92 -7.88 -3.33
C LEU A 97 -6.74 -7.39 -4.77
N HIS A 98 -5.70 -7.87 -5.45
CA HIS A 98 -5.43 -7.50 -6.84
C HIS A 98 -6.55 -7.95 -7.78
N HIS A 99 -7.09 -9.15 -7.57
CA HIS A 99 -8.24 -9.66 -8.31
C HIS A 99 -9.46 -8.75 -8.12
N ALA A 100 -9.74 -8.34 -6.89
CA ALA A 100 -10.84 -7.41 -6.61
C ALA A 100 -10.65 -6.07 -7.33
N PHE A 101 -9.46 -5.48 -7.29
CA PHE A 101 -9.15 -4.25 -8.02
C PHE A 101 -9.35 -4.41 -9.55
N MET A 102 -8.96 -5.54 -10.11
CA MET A 102 -9.14 -5.79 -11.55
C MET A 102 -10.58 -6.08 -11.98
N HIS A 103 -11.47 -6.45 -11.05
CA HIS A 103 -12.89 -6.70 -11.32
C HIS A 103 -13.79 -5.51 -10.98
N GLU A 104 -13.27 -4.52 -10.27
CA GLU A 104 -13.98 -3.27 -9.99
C GLU A 104 -13.58 -2.23 -11.06
N PRO A 105 -14.54 -1.69 -11.86
CA PRO A 105 -14.24 -0.88 -13.04
C PRO A 105 -13.34 0.32 -12.77
N VAL A 106 -13.58 1.05 -11.67
CA VAL A 106 -12.80 2.25 -11.33
C VAL A 106 -11.33 1.89 -11.04
N HIS A 107 -11.08 0.89 -10.21
CA HIS A 107 -9.72 0.45 -9.90
C HIS A 107 -9.04 -0.18 -11.12
N ARG A 108 -9.78 -0.94 -11.91
CA ARG A 108 -9.24 -1.52 -13.16
C ARG A 108 -8.77 -0.44 -14.12
N ASP A 109 -9.56 0.61 -14.31
CA ASP A 109 -9.20 1.73 -15.18
C ASP A 109 -7.97 2.48 -14.67
N ILE A 110 -7.80 2.59 -13.35
CA ILE A 110 -6.58 3.12 -12.73
C ILE A 110 -5.38 2.22 -13.04
N LEU A 111 -5.44 0.93 -12.71
CA LEU A 111 -4.32 0.00 -12.89
C LEU A 111 -3.88 -0.14 -14.35
N LEU A 112 -4.81 0.03 -15.29
CA LEU A 112 -4.55 -0.05 -16.74
C LEU A 112 -4.35 1.31 -17.41
N ASN A 113 -4.27 2.41 -16.66
CA ASN A 113 -4.05 3.72 -17.24
C ASN A 113 -2.65 3.82 -17.89
N PRO A 114 -2.56 4.07 -19.21
CA PRO A 114 -1.29 4.07 -19.94
C PRO A 114 -0.38 5.25 -19.58
N LYS A 115 -0.91 6.29 -18.94
CA LYS A 115 -0.14 7.47 -18.52
C LYS A 115 0.65 7.25 -17.24
N LEU A 116 0.30 6.26 -16.42
CA LEU A 116 1.00 5.99 -15.17
C LEU A 116 2.44 5.54 -15.39
N ARG A 117 3.33 5.99 -14.51
CA ARG A 117 4.77 5.68 -14.50
C ARG A 117 5.28 5.21 -13.15
N ARG A 118 4.70 5.68 -12.06
CA ARG A 118 5.14 5.43 -10.69
C ARG A 118 4.03 4.89 -9.82
N ILE A 119 4.44 4.11 -8.83
CA ILE A 119 3.54 3.54 -7.83
C ILE A 119 4.18 3.62 -6.44
N GLY A 120 3.39 4.08 -5.46
CA GLY A 120 3.66 3.97 -4.05
C GLY A 120 2.75 2.92 -3.42
N ILE A 121 3.29 2.02 -2.62
CA ILE A 121 2.55 0.88 -2.06
C ILE A 121 2.71 0.83 -0.55
N GLY A 122 1.58 0.84 0.16
CA GLY A 122 1.47 0.63 1.59
C GLY A 122 0.57 -0.57 1.89
N VAL A 123 1.11 -1.64 2.46
CA VAL A 123 0.35 -2.84 2.85
C VAL A 123 0.70 -3.22 4.28
N LEU A 124 -0.33 -3.49 5.08
CA LEU A 124 -0.22 -3.99 6.44
C LEU A 124 -1.20 -5.14 6.66
N GLU A 125 -0.76 -6.16 7.37
CA GLU A 125 -1.61 -7.22 7.87
C GLU A 125 -2.13 -6.84 9.26
N VAL A 126 -3.42 -7.08 9.52
CA VAL A 126 -4.09 -6.78 10.79
C VAL A 126 -4.65 -8.08 11.36
N ASP A 127 -4.06 -8.54 12.45
CA ASP A 127 -4.37 -9.81 13.12
C ASP A 127 -5.65 -9.78 13.95
N SER A 128 -6.14 -8.59 14.33
CA SER A 128 -7.36 -8.41 15.09
C SER A 128 -8.60 -8.38 14.18
N GLN A 129 -9.77 -8.72 14.78
CA GLN A 129 -11.05 -8.57 14.09
C GLN A 129 -11.34 -7.09 13.81
N ASN A 130 -11.66 -6.78 12.57
CA ASN A 130 -11.92 -5.42 12.08
C ASN A 130 -12.98 -5.46 10.95
N THR A 131 -13.27 -4.30 10.34
CA THR A 131 -14.29 -4.18 9.28
C THR A 131 -14.00 -5.06 8.06
N CYS A 132 -12.73 -5.35 7.77
CA CYS A 132 -12.35 -6.22 6.65
C CYS A 132 -12.37 -7.72 7.02
N GLY A 133 -11.92 -8.04 8.22
CA GLY A 133 -11.78 -9.42 8.70
C GLY A 133 -10.57 -9.57 9.63
N ARG A 134 -10.38 -10.76 10.17
CA ARG A 134 -9.19 -11.11 10.96
C ARG A 134 -8.09 -11.61 10.05
N ASN A 135 -6.84 -11.21 10.31
CA ASN A 135 -5.64 -11.56 9.51
C ASN A 135 -5.76 -11.10 8.05
N TRP A 136 -6.42 -9.98 7.81
CA TRP A 136 -6.56 -9.42 6.49
C TRP A 136 -5.50 -8.34 6.21
N LEU A 137 -5.13 -8.26 4.95
CA LEU A 137 -4.25 -7.23 4.42
C LEU A 137 -5.08 -5.98 4.11
N TRP A 138 -4.59 -4.85 4.58
CA TRP A 138 -5.08 -3.53 4.24
C TRP A 138 -4.06 -2.85 3.33
N ALA A 139 -4.51 -2.27 2.24
CA ALA A 139 -3.61 -1.71 1.25
C ALA A 139 -4.04 -0.34 0.74
N THR A 140 -3.03 0.46 0.44
CA THR A 140 -3.12 1.68 -0.35
C THR A 140 -2.10 1.61 -1.46
N GLU A 141 -2.55 1.80 -2.68
CA GLU A 141 -1.71 1.99 -3.87
C GLU A 141 -1.94 3.42 -4.37
N LEU A 142 -0.87 4.20 -4.47
CA LEU A 142 -0.88 5.57 -4.99
C LEU A 142 -0.11 5.59 -6.29
N PHE A 143 -0.59 6.35 -7.26
CA PHE A 143 -0.03 6.36 -8.60
C PHE A 143 0.14 7.77 -9.13
N TYR A 144 1.15 7.96 -10.00
CA TYR A 144 1.28 9.14 -10.84
C TYR A 144 2.01 8.88 -12.16
N GLY A 145 1.82 9.81 -13.14
CA GLY A 145 2.52 9.83 -14.41
C GLY A 145 2.37 11.13 -15.14
#